data_5cfd451c2891796d142e7364b36f9fba
#
_entry.id   5cfd451c2891796d142e7364b36f9fba
#
_cell.length_a   1.000
_cell.length_b   1.000
_cell.length_c   1.000
_cell.angle_alpha   90.00
_cell.angle_beta   90.00
_cell.angle_gamma   90.00
#
_symmetry.space_group_name_H-M   'P 1'
#
loop_
_entity.id
_entity.type
_entity.pdbx_description
1 polymer ?
#
loop_
_entity_poly.entity_id
_entity_poly.type
_entity_poly.pdbx_seq_one_letter_code
_entity_poly.pdbx_strand_id
1 'polypeptide(L)'
;KQKYATVQKALDATYTNNRSDYASDEVFANFRPMKGGNLAGGVMYRSASPIDNQNNRAPYAADLAQRCGVQFILDLADTNEEIQGYYQNADYDITWHQSLYDAGNVAALGLNANYRGGQYAHRLAAGLREIILYKGPYLIHCTEGKDRTGFVCALLEALCGASYDEMRDDYMITYDNYYGIN
;
A
#
# COMPACT_ATOMS: atom_id res chain seq x y z
N LYS A 1 21.58 -17.55 -20.51
CA LYS A 1 21.47 -16.24 -21.21
C LYS A 1 20.10 -15.55 -20.94
N GLN A 2 18.99 -16.26 -21.01
CA GLN A 2 17.66 -15.71 -20.78
C GLN A 2 17.48 -15.15 -19.35
N LYS A 3 17.98 -15.86 -18.33
CA LYS A 3 17.92 -15.43 -16.92
C LYS A 3 18.70 -14.11 -16.68
N TYR A 4 19.84 -13.94 -17.32
CA TYR A 4 20.63 -12.69 -17.20
C TYR A 4 19.95 -11.53 -17.91
N ALA A 5 19.30 -11.74 -19.06
CA ALA A 5 18.57 -10.72 -19.76
C ALA A 5 17.37 -10.20 -18.95
N THR A 6 16.68 -11.10 -18.23
CA THR A 6 15.58 -10.73 -17.32
C THR A 6 16.07 -9.91 -16.13
N VAL A 7 17.18 -10.29 -15.50
CA VAL A 7 17.80 -9.53 -14.40
C VAL A 7 18.23 -8.16 -14.88
N GLN A 8 18.89 -8.06 -16.04
CA GLN A 8 19.31 -6.76 -16.60
C GLN A 8 18.10 -5.86 -16.89
N LYS A 9 17.05 -6.41 -17.50
CA LYS A 9 15.80 -5.68 -17.75
C LYS A 9 15.21 -5.13 -16.44
N ALA A 10 15.24 -5.90 -15.35
CA ALA A 10 14.77 -5.46 -14.04
C ALA A 10 15.63 -4.34 -13.44
N LEU A 11 16.97 -4.43 -13.60
CA LEU A 11 17.90 -3.40 -13.12
C LEU A 11 17.78 -2.08 -13.89
N ASP A 12 17.47 -2.15 -15.17
CA ASP A 12 17.32 -0.98 -16.06
C ASP A 12 15.89 -0.44 -16.09
N ALA A 13 14.93 -1.11 -15.42
CA ALA A 13 13.54 -0.73 -15.44
C ALA A 13 13.30 0.57 -14.67
N THR A 14 12.57 1.47 -15.31
CA THR A 14 12.10 2.73 -14.72
C THR A 14 10.59 2.81 -14.83
N TYR A 15 9.96 3.64 -14.02
CA TYR A 15 8.54 3.93 -14.12
C TYR A 15 8.29 5.44 -14.11
N THR A 16 7.11 5.84 -14.57
CA THR A 16 6.70 7.23 -14.58
C THR A 16 5.64 7.50 -13.52
N ASN A 17 5.46 8.77 -13.17
CA ASN A 17 4.37 9.23 -12.30
C ASN A 17 3.27 9.93 -13.12
N ASN A 18 3.14 9.57 -14.40
CA ASN A 18 2.11 10.06 -15.28
C ASN A 18 1.03 9.00 -15.46
N ARG A 19 -0.21 9.32 -15.04
CA ARG A 19 -1.35 8.38 -15.10
C ARG A 19 -1.62 7.83 -16.50
N SER A 20 -1.41 8.63 -17.53
CA SER A 20 -1.67 8.22 -18.93
C SER A 20 -0.77 7.07 -19.43
N ASP A 21 0.32 6.78 -18.74
CA ASP A 21 1.26 5.71 -19.11
C ASP A 21 0.82 4.34 -18.57
N TYR A 22 -0.30 4.29 -17.84
CA TYR A 22 -0.82 3.10 -17.17
C TYR A 22 -2.19 2.71 -17.70
N ALA A 23 -2.47 1.41 -17.74
CA ALA A 23 -3.70 0.85 -18.32
C ALA A 23 -4.97 1.26 -17.55
N SER A 24 -4.88 1.43 -16.23
CA SER A 24 -6.02 1.80 -15.38
C SER A 24 -5.58 2.54 -14.13
N ASP A 25 -6.54 3.10 -13.36
CA ASP A 25 -6.30 3.75 -12.09
C ASP A 25 -5.76 2.75 -11.05
N GLU A 26 -6.24 1.52 -11.07
CA GLU A 26 -5.77 0.44 -10.18
C GLU A 26 -4.31 0.12 -10.43
N VAL A 27 -3.90 0.02 -11.69
CA VAL A 27 -2.50 -0.22 -12.07
C VAL A 27 -1.63 0.96 -11.64
N PHE A 28 -2.07 2.19 -11.93
CA PHE A 28 -1.35 3.40 -11.56
C PHE A 28 -1.20 3.56 -10.05
N ALA A 29 -2.29 3.42 -9.30
CA ALA A 29 -2.27 3.50 -7.84
C ALA A 29 -1.71 2.25 -7.15
N ASN A 30 -1.32 1.22 -7.91
CA ASN A 30 -0.95 -0.09 -7.38
C ASN A 30 -2.01 -0.65 -6.41
N PHE A 31 -3.29 -0.33 -6.68
CA PHE A 31 -4.42 -0.68 -5.84
C PHE A 31 -4.98 -2.05 -6.20
N ARG A 32 -5.15 -2.90 -5.19
CA ARG A 32 -5.78 -4.22 -5.36
C ARG A 32 -6.22 -4.83 -4.04
N PRO A 33 -7.19 -5.76 -4.08
CA PRO A 33 -7.47 -6.61 -2.92
C PRO A 33 -6.29 -7.55 -2.67
N MET A 34 -5.95 -7.75 -1.39
CA MET A 34 -5.03 -8.80 -0.99
C MET A 34 -5.71 -10.16 -1.12
N LYS A 35 -4.94 -11.15 -1.53
CA LYS A 35 -5.37 -12.52 -1.74
C LYS A 35 -4.30 -13.46 -1.21
N GLY A 36 -4.71 -14.60 -0.72
CA GLY A 36 -3.78 -15.65 -0.28
C GLY A 36 -4.27 -16.34 0.98
N GLY A 37 -4.07 -17.64 1.05
CA GLY A 37 -4.50 -18.44 2.18
C GLY A 37 -5.99 -18.28 2.49
N ASN A 38 -6.30 -17.97 3.75
CA ASN A 38 -7.67 -17.79 4.24
C ASN A 38 -8.16 -16.33 4.21
N LEU A 39 -7.44 -15.42 3.53
CA LEU A 39 -7.92 -14.05 3.37
C LEU A 39 -9.19 -14.02 2.52
N ALA A 40 -10.29 -13.54 3.11
CA ALA A 40 -11.52 -13.32 2.36
C ALA A 40 -11.34 -12.14 1.39
N GLY A 41 -11.77 -12.30 0.14
CA GLY A 41 -11.70 -11.25 -0.86
C GLY A 41 -12.49 -10.01 -0.43
N GLY A 42 -11.94 -8.82 -0.70
CA GLY A 42 -12.58 -7.55 -0.39
C GLY A 42 -12.52 -7.11 1.08
N VAL A 43 -11.73 -7.79 1.92
CA VAL A 43 -11.53 -7.42 3.32
C VAL A 43 -10.30 -6.54 3.49
N MET A 44 -9.21 -6.84 2.79
CA MET A 44 -7.96 -6.08 2.84
C MET A 44 -7.54 -5.65 1.43
N TYR A 45 -7.14 -4.41 1.32
CA TYR A 45 -6.61 -3.79 0.10
C TYR A 45 -5.21 -3.26 0.36
N ARG A 46 -4.45 -3.12 -0.71
CA ARG A 46 -3.14 -2.45 -0.70
C ARG A 46 -3.04 -1.46 -1.84
N SER A 47 -2.27 -0.37 -1.65
CA SER A 47 -2.05 0.65 -2.69
C SER A 47 -0.82 1.52 -2.42
N ALA A 48 -0.53 2.44 -3.35
CA ALA A 48 0.22 3.66 -3.07
C ALA A 48 -0.53 4.52 -2.05
N SER A 49 0.13 5.54 -1.51
CA SER A 49 -0.50 6.45 -0.52
C SER A 49 -1.75 7.12 -1.09
N PRO A 50 -2.86 7.13 -0.33
CA PRO A 50 -4.04 7.92 -0.67
C PRO A 50 -3.95 9.38 -0.24
N ILE A 51 -2.83 9.80 0.39
CA ILE A 51 -2.66 11.16 0.93
C ILE A 51 -1.32 11.83 0.56
N ASP A 52 -0.21 11.10 0.52
CA ASP A 52 1.06 11.61 0.01
C ASP A 52 1.05 11.60 -1.52
N ASN A 53 0.91 12.79 -2.13
CA ASN A 53 0.78 12.94 -3.58
C ASN A 53 2.10 13.24 -4.31
N GLN A 54 3.26 12.98 -3.69
CA GLN A 54 4.56 13.22 -4.35
C GLN A 54 4.74 12.49 -5.68
N ASN A 55 3.99 11.39 -5.87
CA ASN A 55 4.03 10.55 -7.08
C ASN A 55 2.75 10.65 -7.92
N ASN A 56 1.90 11.66 -7.72
CA ASN A 56 0.64 11.91 -8.42
C ASN A 56 -0.41 10.77 -8.30
N ARG A 57 -0.27 9.86 -7.32
CA ARG A 57 -1.10 8.65 -7.17
C ARG A 57 -2.20 8.79 -6.14
N ALA A 58 -2.08 9.74 -5.21
CA ALA A 58 -2.97 9.83 -4.06
C ALA A 58 -4.45 10.01 -4.42
N PRO A 59 -4.85 10.87 -5.37
CA PRO A 59 -6.27 11.01 -5.74
C PRO A 59 -6.88 9.70 -6.25
N TYR A 60 -6.13 8.92 -7.00
CA TYR A 60 -6.57 7.63 -7.56
C TYR A 60 -6.67 6.55 -6.48
N ALA A 61 -5.66 6.47 -5.60
CA ALA A 61 -5.69 5.54 -4.48
C ALA A 61 -6.85 5.84 -3.52
N ALA A 62 -7.12 7.12 -3.22
CA ALA A 62 -8.21 7.55 -2.38
C ALA A 62 -9.58 7.22 -2.98
N ASP A 63 -9.81 7.54 -4.26
CA ASP A 63 -11.07 7.25 -4.96
C ASP A 63 -11.35 5.73 -4.98
N LEU A 64 -10.36 4.92 -5.35
CA LEU A 64 -10.49 3.47 -5.38
C LEU A 64 -10.80 2.88 -4.00
N ALA A 65 -10.11 3.34 -2.95
CA ALA A 65 -10.33 2.88 -1.59
C ALA A 65 -11.72 3.29 -1.07
N GLN A 66 -12.15 4.52 -1.34
CA GLN A 66 -13.47 4.99 -1.00
C GLN A 66 -14.58 4.17 -1.68
N ARG A 67 -14.45 3.90 -2.97
CA ARG A 67 -15.39 3.06 -3.74
C ARG A 67 -15.45 1.62 -3.25
N CYS A 68 -14.33 1.08 -2.74
CA CYS A 68 -14.29 -0.24 -2.12
C CYS A 68 -14.79 -0.25 -0.66
N GLY A 69 -15.26 0.89 -0.14
CA GLY A 69 -15.82 0.99 1.19
C GLY A 69 -14.82 0.84 2.33
N VAL A 70 -13.54 1.16 2.09
CA VAL A 70 -12.49 1.11 3.12
C VAL A 70 -12.91 1.97 4.32
N GLN A 71 -12.81 1.38 5.51
CA GLN A 71 -13.20 2.00 6.79
C GLN A 71 -12.03 2.21 7.74
N PHE A 72 -10.90 1.55 7.52
CA PHE A 72 -9.70 1.71 8.33
C PHE A 72 -8.44 1.68 7.45
N ILE A 73 -7.50 2.58 7.73
CA ILE A 73 -6.24 2.72 7.00
C ILE A 73 -5.07 2.40 7.93
N LEU A 74 -4.21 1.48 7.51
CA LEU A 74 -2.89 1.26 8.09
C LEU A 74 -1.85 1.96 7.22
N ASP A 75 -1.48 3.16 7.62
CA ASP A 75 -0.44 3.95 6.98
C ASP A 75 0.92 3.56 7.56
N LEU A 76 1.71 2.87 6.75
CA LEU A 76 3.03 2.40 7.16
C LEU A 76 4.10 3.50 7.10
N ALA A 77 3.89 4.52 6.26
CA ALA A 77 4.93 5.49 5.90
C ALA A 77 4.93 6.71 6.79
N ASP A 78 3.77 7.31 6.97
CA ASP A 78 3.64 8.68 7.43
C ASP A 78 3.45 8.76 8.96
N THR A 79 3.88 9.86 9.53
CA THR A 79 3.56 10.27 10.89
C THR A 79 2.30 11.12 10.91
N ASN A 80 1.71 11.34 12.08
CA ASN A 80 0.57 12.25 12.21
C ASN A 80 0.90 13.67 11.75
N GLU A 81 2.12 14.16 12.01
CA GLU A 81 2.57 15.48 11.57
C GLU A 81 2.63 15.58 10.05
N GLU A 82 3.13 14.55 9.38
CA GLU A 82 3.19 14.51 7.91
C GLU A 82 1.79 14.49 7.31
N ILE A 83 0.87 13.68 7.83
CA ILE A 83 -0.53 13.63 7.39
C ILE A 83 -1.19 15.02 7.52
N GLN A 84 -1.01 15.70 8.65
CA GLN A 84 -1.53 17.05 8.84
C GLN A 84 -0.93 18.06 7.85
N GLY A 85 0.37 17.91 7.54
CA GLY A 85 1.04 18.71 6.53
C GLY A 85 0.44 18.50 5.12
N TYR A 86 0.09 17.28 4.77
CA TYR A 86 -0.58 16.98 3.49
C TYR A 86 -1.96 17.64 3.41
N TYR A 87 -2.76 17.61 4.49
CA TYR A 87 -4.07 18.27 4.50
C TYR A 87 -3.99 19.76 4.26
N GLN A 88 -2.95 20.42 4.76
CA GLN A 88 -2.76 21.86 4.58
C GLN A 88 -2.35 22.25 3.16
N ASN A 89 -1.76 21.33 2.40
CA ASN A 89 -1.13 21.60 1.10
C ASN A 89 -1.77 20.84 -0.06
N ALA A 90 -2.82 20.05 0.17
CA ALA A 90 -3.48 19.27 -0.86
C ALA A 90 -4.16 20.17 -1.91
N ASP A 91 -3.97 19.85 -3.17
CA ASP A 91 -4.62 20.46 -4.33
C ASP A 91 -5.70 19.54 -4.96
N TYR A 92 -6.09 18.50 -4.23
CA TYR A 92 -7.12 17.51 -4.59
C TYR A 92 -8.04 17.21 -3.39
N ASP A 93 -9.12 16.50 -3.63
CA ASP A 93 -10.11 16.18 -2.59
C ASP A 93 -9.54 15.16 -1.57
N ILE A 94 -9.35 15.62 -0.34
CA ILE A 94 -8.87 14.84 0.81
C ILE A 94 -9.99 14.47 1.79
N THR A 95 -11.22 14.87 1.52
CA THR A 95 -12.34 14.83 2.47
C THR A 95 -12.58 13.42 3.01
N TRP A 96 -12.52 12.42 2.14
CA TRP A 96 -12.70 11.02 2.54
C TRP A 96 -11.60 10.56 3.52
N HIS A 97 -10.33 10.78 3.20
CA HIS A 97 -9.22 10.38 4.06
C HIS A 97 -9.25 11.13 5.38
N GLN A 98 -9.50 12.45 5.33
CA GLN A 98 -9.58 13.27 6.53
C GLN A 98 -10.74 12.84 7.45
N SER A 99 -11.88 12.44 6.89
CA SER A 99 -12.99 11.94 7.69
C SER A 99 -12.66 10.66 8.46
N LEU A 100 -11.87 9.74 7.86
CA LEU A 100 -11.39 8.55 8.54
C LEU A 100 -10.36 8.90 9.63
N TYR A 101 -9.46 9.83 9.32
CA TYR A 101 -8.43 10.28 10.26
C TYR A 101 -9.07 10.94 11.51
N ASP A 102 -10.02 11.85 11.32
CA ASP A 102 -10.72 12.55 12.40
C ASP A 102 -11.58 11.60 13.25
N ALA A 103 -12.05 10.50 12.66
CA ALA A 103 -12.74 9.42 13.36
C ALA A 103 -11.80 8.45 14.11
N GLY A 104 -10.47 8.62 14.00
CA GLY A 104 -9.49 7.71 14.60
C GLY A 104 -9.30 6.41 13.82
N ASN A 105 -9.70 6.36 12.56
CA ASN A 105 -9.65 5.19 11.70
C ASN A 105 -8.42 5.17 10.79
N VAL A 106 -7.38 5.90 11.12
CA VAL A 106 -6.07 5.88 10.44
C VAL A 106 -4.97 5.65 11.48
N ALA A 107 -4.25 4.56 11.34
CA ALA A 107 -3.05 4.28 12.13
C ALA A 107 -1.80 4.69 11.36
N ALA A 108 -1.22 5.82 11.74
CA ALA A 108 0.01 6.38 11.18
C ALA A 108 1.23 5.79 11.89
N LEU A 109 2.00 4.93 11.22
CA LEU A 109 3.09 4.20 11.86
C LEU A 109 4.46 4.87 11.71
N GLY A 110 4.67 5.74 10.73
CA GLY A 110 5.94 6.43 10.48
C GLY A 110 7.12 5.46 10.37
N LEU A 111 6.95 4.35 9.64
CA LEU A 111 7.99 3.35 9.47
C LEU A 111 8.98 3.79 8.40
N ASN A 112 10.26 3.66 8.69
CA ASN A 112 11.32 3.78 7.69
C ASN A 112 11.64 2.39 7.07
N ALA A 113 12.65 2.34 6.19
CA ALA A 113 13.06 1.09 5.54
C ALA A 113 14.00 0.22 6.41
N ASN A 114 14.15 0.51 7.70
CA ASN A 114 14.96 -0.30 8.60
C ASN A 114 14.16 -1.46 9.20
N TYR A 115 13.84 -2.44 8.39
CA TYR A 115 13.03 -3.62 8.75
C TYR A 115 13.60 -4.44 9.92
N ARG A 116 14.89 -4.33 10.21
CA ARG A 116 15.56 -5.04 11.31
C ARG A 116 15.61 -4.25 12.61
N GLY A 117 15.21 -2.99 12.59
CA GLY A 117 15.19 -2.14 13.75
C GLY A 117 14.10 -2.53 14.76
N GLY A 118 14.41 -2.56 16.05
CA GLY A 118 13.43 -2.92 17.07
C GLY A 118 12.19 -1.98 17.08
N GLN A 119 12.37 -0.72 16.73
CA GLN A 119 11.26 0.22 16.59
C GLN A 119 10.33 -0.13 15.45
N TYR A 120 10.84 -0.67 14.32
CA TYR A 120 10.01 -1.12 13.20
C TYR A 120 9.04 -2.21 13.66
N ALA A 121 9.56 -3.28 14.25
CA ALA A 121 8.76 -4.39 14.73
C ALA A 121 7.73 -3.95 15.79
N HIS A 122 8.13 -3.06 16.71
CA HIS A 122 7.26 -2.57 17.77
C HIS A 122 6.09 -1.73 17.20
N ARG A 123 6.38 -0.77 16.33
CA ARG A 123 5.35 0.07 15.67
C ARG A 123 4.44 -0.75 14.77
N LEU A 124 5.00 -1.67 13.98
CA LEU A 124 4.20 -2.57 13.15
C LEU A 124 3.26 -3.43 14.01
N ALA A 125 3.76 -4.02 15.09
CA ALA A 125 2.91 -4.82 15.99
C ALA A 125 1.79 -4.00 16.63
N ALA A 126 2.04 -2.72 16.96
CA ALA A 126 1.01 -1.82 17.44
C ALA A 126 -0.07 -1.59 16.37
N GLY A 127 0.33 -1.23 15.14
CA GLY A 127 -0.61 -1.01 14.03
C GLY A 127 -1.42 -2.26 13.65
N LEU A 128 -0.82 -3.45 13.69
CA LEU A 128 -1.54 -4.69 13.43
C LEU A 128 -2.57 -5.02 14.53
N ARG A 129 -2.35 -4.56 15.76
CA ARG A 129 -3.36 -4.68 16.82
C ARG A 129 -4.57 -3.78 16.56
N GLU A 130 -4.36 -2.61 15.97
CA GLU A 130 -5.48 -1.73 15.59
C GLU A 130 -6.40 -2.41 14.57
N ILE A 131 -5.85 -3.13 13.57
CA ILE A 131 -6.66 -3.90 12.60
C ILE A 131 -7.62 -4.87 13.30
N ILE A 132 -7.22 -5.46 14.45
CA ILE A 132 -8.08 -6.39 15.19
C ILE A 132 -9.22 -5.67 15.90
N LEU A 133 -9.02 -4.40 16.28
CA LEU A 133 -9.98 -3.62 17.06
C LEU A 133 -11.01 -2.91 16.18
N TYR A 134 -10.66 -2.59 14.94
CA TYR A 134 -11.51 -1.84 14.01
C TYR A 134 -12.13 -2.77 12.95
N LYS A 135 -13.21 -2.28 12.36
CA LYS A 135 -13.89 -3.02 11.27
C LYS A 135 -13.30 -2.63 9.92
N GLY A 136 -13.12 -3.63 9.07
CA GLY A 136 -12.77 -3.43 7.65
C GLY A 136 -13.97 -3.05 6.77
N PRO A 137 -13.76 -2.88 5.48
CA PRO A 137 -12.51 -3.18 4.78
C PRO A 137 -11.33 -2.29 5.18
N TYR A 138 -10.10 -2.84 5.04
CA TYR A 138 -8.87 -2.18 5.44
C TYR A 138 -8.03 -1.81 4.21
N LEU A 139 -7.32 -0.68 4.29
CA LEU A 139 -6.28 -0.32 3.34
C LEU A 139 -4.92 -0.35 4.02
N ILE A 140 -3.94 -0.99 3.39
CA ILE A 140 -2.54 -0.98 3.82
C ILE A 140 -1.73 -0.26 2.75
N HIS A 141 -1.01 0.78 3.12
CA HIS A 141 -0.19 1.53 2.18
C HIS A 141 1.13 2.03 2.79
N CYS A 142 2.02 2.43 1.92
CA CYS A 142 3.15 3.31 2.20
C CYS A 142 3.20 4.35 1.06
N THR A 143 4.30 5.02 0.83
CA THR A 143 4.40 6.02 -0.25
C THR A 143 4.03 5.43 -1.63
N GLU A 144 4.67 4.35 -2.05
CA GLU A 144 4.44 3.71 -3.36
C GLU A 144 3.59 2.43 -3.31
N GLY A 145 3.25 1.94 -2.12
CA GLY A 145 2.60 0.63 -1.98
C GLY A 145 3.49 -0.54 -2.40
N LYS A 146 4.79 -0.34 -2.49
CA LYS A 146 5.75 -1.29 -3.04
C LYS A 146 6.51 -2.06 -1.95
N ASP A 147 7.45 -1.40 -1.27
CA ASP A 147 8.42 -2.08 -0.41
C ASP A 147 7.88 -2.36 1.00
N ARG A 148 7.59 -1.32 1.82
CA ARG A 148 7.02 -1.50 3.17
C ARG A 148 5.67 -2.21 3.11
N THR A 149 4.81 -1.80 2.19
CA THR A 149 3.52 -2.44 1.93
C THR A 149 3.70 -3.87 1.46
N GLY A 150 4.61 -4.14 0.54
CA GLY A 150 4.90 -5.48 0.04
C GLY A 150 5.32 -6.43 1.17
N PHE A 151 6.23 -5.98 2.05
CA PHE A 151 6.66 -6.76 3.21
C PHE A 151 5.51 -7.07 4.18
N VAL A 152 4.73 -6.04 4.55
CA VAL A 152 3.64 -6.21 5.53
C VAL A 152 2.50 -7.05 4.96
N CYS A 153 2.16 -6.88 3.69
CA CYS A 153 1.14 -7.71 3.03
C CYS A 153 1.57 -9.17 2.94
N ALA A 154 2.81 -9.45 2.54
CA ALA A 154 3.32 -10.83 2.53
C ALA A 154 3.32 -11.47 3.93
N LEU A 155 3.64 -10.69 4.98
CA LEU A 155 3.54 -11.16 6.37
C LEU A 155 2.10 -11.51 6.74
N LEU A 156 1.13 -10.65 6.41
CA LEU A 156 -0.29 -10.90 6.71
C LEU A 156 -0.84 -12.10 5.93
N GLU A 157 -0.46 -12.24 4.67
CA GLU A 157 -0.81 -13.40 3.84
C GLU A 157 -0.25 -14.70 4.45
N ALA A 158 1.01 -14.69 4.88
CA ALA A 158 1.63 -15.82 5.57
C ALA A 158 0.89 -16.18 6.86
N LEU A 159 0.51 -15.20 7.68
CA LEU A 159 -0.27 -15.40 8.89
C LEU A 159 -1.66 -15.97 8.60
N CYS A 160 -2.21 -15.68 7.43
CA CYS A 160 -3.47 -16.26 6.94
C CYS A 160 -3.30 -17.61 6.24
N GLY A 161 -2.10 -18.19 6.25
CA GLY A 161 -1.81 -19.50 5.69
C GLY A 161 -1.56 -19.54 4.18
N ALA A 162 -1.22 -18.39 3.58
CA ALA A 162 -0.82 -18.34 2.18
C ALA A 162 0.47 -19.13 1.94
N SER A 163 0.53 -19.81 0.79
CA SER A 163 1.75 -20.45 0.30
C SER A 163 2.78 -19.43 -0.15
N TYR A 164 4.02 -19.86 -0.27
CA TYR A 164 5.10 -19.02 -0.83
C TYR A 164 4.76 -18.50 -2.23
N ASP A 165 4.16 -19.34 -3.07
CA ASP A 165 3.79 -18.95 -4.44
C ASP A 165 2.70 -17.87 -4.45
N GLU A 166 1.69 -17.97 -3.61
CA GLU A 166 0.65 -16.94 -3.48
C GLU A 166 1.23 -15.60 -3.03
N MET A 167 2.07 -15.59 -2.00
CA MET A 167 2.76 -14.37 -1.52
C MET A 167 3.67 -13.76 -2.57
N ARG A 168 4.45 -14.60 -3.28
CA ARG A 168 5.33 -14.16 -4.38
C ARG A 168 4.50 -13.52 -5.49
N ASP A 169 3.43 -14.18 -5.90
CA ASP A 169 2.61 -13.74 -7.03
C ASP A 169 1.92 -12.40 -6.71
N ASP A 170 1.38 -12.20 -5.49
CA ASP A 170 0.87 -10.88 -5.09
C ASP A 170 1.99 -9.84 -5.07
N TYR A 171 3.15 -10.17 -4.50
CA TYR A 171 4.29 -9.24 -4.45
C TYR A 171 4.72 -8.81 -5.85
N MET A 172 4.79 -9.74 -6.81
CA MET A 172 5.22 -9.48 -8.19
C MET A 172 4.23 -8.63 -8.99
N ILE A 173 2.94 -8.62 -8.67
CA ILE A 173 1.97 -7.70 -9.30
C ILE A 173 2.44 -6.24 -9.19
N THR A 174 3.06 -5.85 -8.09
CA THR A 174 3.62 -4.50 -7.94
C THR A 174 4.68 -4.20 -8.98
N TYR A 175 5.57 -5.15 -9.26
CA TYR A 175 6.63 -4.98 -10.25
C TYR A 175 6.08 -4.99 -11.68
N ASP A 176 5.03 -5.77 -11.93
CA ASP A 176 4.31 -5.70 -13.19
C ASP A 176 3.63 -4.33 -13.38
N ASN A 177 2.92 -3.86 -12.36
CA ASN A 177 2.24 -2.56 -12.38
C ASN A 177 3.20 -1.39 -12.64
N TYR A 178 4.36 -1.38 -11.97
CA TYR A 178 5.32 -0.28 -12.08
C TYR A 178 6.27 -0.41 -13.27
N TYR A 179 6.72 -1.62 -13.58
CA TYR A 179 7.84 -1.83 -14.51
C TYR A 179 7.49 -2.73 -15.70
N GLY A 180 6.30 -3.32 -15.75
CA GLY A 180 5.92 -4.30 -16.76
C GLY A 180 6.82 -5.55 -16.72
N ILE A 181 7.20 -6.00 -15.54
CA ILE A 181 8.09 -7.16 -15.31
C ILE A 181 7.29 -8.22 -14.56
N ASN A 182 7.17 -9.40 -15.17
CA ASN A 182 6.57 -10.62 -14.61
C ASN A 182 7.63 -11.70 -14.38
#